data_afd51796e4367489541777c0f6b0af59
#
_entry.id   afd51796e4367489541777c0f6b0af59
#
_cell.length_a   1.000
_cell.length_b   1.000
_cell.length_c   1.000
_cell.angle_alpha   90.00
_cell.angle_beta   90.00
_cell.angle_gamma   90.00
#
_symmetry.space_group_name_H-M   'P 1'
#
loop_
_entity.id
_entity.type
_entity.pdbx_description
1 polymer ?
#
loop_
_entity_poly.entity_id
_entity_poly.type
_entity_poly.pdbx_seq_one_letter_code
_entity_poly.pdbx_strand_id
1 'polypeptide(L)'
;MAIERQHVKEQDKMQRRHNFDPVESNLTDEQVKLEASRCLHCKNPRCVQGCPVNIQIPDFIQAIKEGNLDKAGEIIRQTSMLPSVCGRVCPQERQCEGQCVLGIKGEAVAIGALERYVGDNTKAEIPEIKPSGKKVAVIGSGCAGMTAACDLRKAGHDVEVFEALHELGGVLRYGIPPFRLPRTILDKEINNLEKMGVIFHKNVVVGKSITLEQLKEDGFDAIFICSGAGLPKMLNVEGENLNGVFSANEFLTRVNLMHAGQENSTTPLRVGKKAAIFGGGNVAMDAARTAVRVGFDEVYIIYRRTEKELPARLEEIRHAKEEGIIFKFLYAPKEILGENGYVKGVKLEIMELGEPDESGRRRPVSTGKTEIMDLDTVIVALGTGPNPIIQRSAQAEGMDIVTDKKGYIVVDGETRCTNIPTVYAGGDVAPVGASNAINAMGAGKKAAKAINELLK
;
A
#
# COMPACT_ATOMS: atom_id res chain seq x y z
N MET A 1 35.74 3.60 16.29
CA MET A 1 34.76 2.47 16.29
C MET A 1 33.74 2.73 15.19
N ALA A 2 33.29 1.71 14.48
CA ALA A 2 32.21 1.87 13.50
C ALA A 2 30.90 2.18 14.26
N ILE A 3 30.12 3.14 13.75
CA ILE A 3 28.82 3.48 14.32
C ILE A 3 27.83 2.35 13.97
N GLU A 4 27.19 1.76 14.98
CA GLU A 4 26.16 0.74 14.80
C GLU A 4 24.88 1.33 14.22
N ARG A 5 24.10 0.51 13.49
CA ARG A 5 22.77 0.90 12.97
C ARG A 5 21.87 1.28 14.13
N GLN A 6 21.19 2.40 13.99
CA GLN A 6 20.20 2.84 14.96
C GLN A 6 18.85 2.18 14.68
N HIS A 7 18.17 1.76 15.75
CA HIS A 7 16.87 1.10 15.69
C HIS A 7 15.81 1.98 16.36
N VAL A 8 14.63 2.00 15.76
CA VAL A 8 13.46 2.66 16.36
C VAL A 8 13.01 1.88 17.60
N LYS A 9 12.46 2.58 18.58
CA LYS A 9 11.86 1.96 19.75
C LYS A 9 10.48 1.42 19.37
N GLU A 10 10.19 0.19 19.76
CA GLU A 10 8.89 -0.47 19.57
C GLU A 10 8.09 -0.54 20.85
N GLN A 11 6.76 -0.58 20.74
CA GLN A 11 5.90 -0.94 21.85
C GLN A 11 6.18 -2.36 22.32
N ASP A 12 5.99 -2.60 23.61
CA ASP A 12 6.04 -3.95 24.16
C ASP A 12 5.08 -4.88 23.41
N LYS A 13 5.58 -6.07 23.05
CA LYS A 13 4.85 -7.04 22.22
C LYS A 13 3.52 -7.50 22.82
N MET A 14 3.39 -7.54 24.14
CA MET A 14 2.14 -7.93 24.80
C MET A 14 1.15 -6.77 24.90
N GLN A 15 1.65 -5.54 25.06
CA GLN A 15 0.81 -4.35 25.09
C GLN A 15 0.23 -4.01 23.70
N ARG A 16 1.06 -4.04 22.67
CA ARG A 16 0.65 -3.65 21.31
C ARG A 16 -0.41 -4.55 20.68
N ARG A 17 -0.61 -5.77 21.22
CA ARG A 17 -1.69 -6.69 20.79
C ARG A 17 -3.11 -6.18 21.11
N HIS A 18 -3.24 -5.23 22.02
CA HIS A 18 -4.51 -4.76 22.56
C HIS A 18 -4.84 -3.31 22.19
N ASN A 19 -4.08 -2.70 21.29
CA ASN A 19 -4.31 -1.34 20.84
C ASN A 19 -3.96 -1.16 19.37
N PHE A 20 -4.41 -0.05 18.78
CA PHE A 20 -4.13 0.35 17.40
C PHE A 20 -3.09 1.48 17.31
N ASP A 21 -2.40 1.80 18.40
CA ASP A 21 -1.35 2.81 18.43
C ASP A 21 -0.14 2.35 17.60
N PRO A 22 0.67 3.30 17.08
CA PRO A 22 1.84 2.97 16.30
C PRO A 22 2.78 2.00 17.02
N VAL A 23 3.13 0.91 16.36
CA VAL A 23 4.07 -0.09 16.93
C VAL A 23 5.45 0.51 17.14
N GLU A 24 5.91 1.31 16.20
CA GLU A 24 7.21 1.95 16.21
C GLU A 24 7.13 3.44 16.52
N SER A 25 8.06 3.95 17.31
CA SER A 25 8.32 5.37 17.45
C SER A 25 9.30 5.88 16.37
N ASN A 26 9.54 7.19 16.31
CA ASN A 26 10.65 7.72 15.53
C ASN A 26 12.00 7.47 16.24
N LEU A 27 13.11 7.59 15.50
CA LEU A 27 14.43 7.76 16.08
C LEU A 27 14.47 9.05 16.91
N THR A 28 15.29 9.09 17.97
CA THR A 28 15.60 10.33 18.67
C THR A 28 16.53 11.21 17.85
N ASP A 29 16.60 12.50 18.17
CA ASP A 29 17.49 13.46 17.47
C ASP A 29 18.95 13.00 17.49
N GLU A 30 19.39 12.39 18.59
CA GLU A 30 20.75 11.83 18.72
C GLU A 30 20.94 10.62 17.80
N GLN A 31 19.97 9.69 17.80
CA GLN A 31 19.99 8.53 16.92
C GLN A 31 19.99 8.94 15.45
N VAL A 32 19.21 9.94 15.07
CA VAL A 32 19.17 10.48 13.69
C VAL A 32 20.54 10.99 13.26
N LYS A 33 21.24 11.76 14.11
CA LYS A 33 22.59 12.25 13.83
C LYS A 33 23.60 11.11 13.70
N LEU A 34 23.54 10.12 14.58
CA LEU A 34 24.40 8.94 14.53
C LEU A 34 24.15 8.14 13.26
N GLU A 35 22.88 7.85 12.95
CA GLU A 35 22.51 7.07 11.77
C GLU A 35 22.87 7.80 10.46
N ALA A 36 22.61 9.09 10.38
CA ALA A 36 23.01 9.91 9.23
C ALA A 36 24.52 9.87 9.01
N SER A 37 25.32 9.88 10.10
CA SER A 37 26.77 9.83 10.04
C SER A 37 27.33 8.53 9.44
N ARG A 38 26.55 7.45 9.41
CA ARG A 38 26.92 6.18 8.76
C ARG A 38 26.95 6.28 7.25
N CYS A 39 26.16 7.19 6.66
CA CYS A 39 26.08 7.34 5.20
C CYS A 39 27.43 7.80 4.61
N LEU A 40 27.93 7.05 3.63
CA LEU A 40 29.21 7.29 2.97
C LEU A 40 29.14 8.34 1.86
N HIS A 41 27.97 8.88 1.55
CA HIS A 41 27.75 9.83 0.45
C HIS A 41 28.39 9.36 -0.87
N CYS A 42 28.00 8.13 -1.29
CA CYS A 42 28.61 7.43 -2.41
C CYS A 42 28.52 8.23 -3.72
N LYS A 43 29.61 8.26 -4.52
CA LYS A 43 29.62 8.90 -5.84
C LYS A 43 28.59 8.30 -6.81
N ASN A 44 28.38 6.97 -6.73
CA ASN A 44 27.35 6.23 -7.48
C ASN A 44 26.36 5.60 -6.48
N PRO A 45 25.35 6.34 -6.03
CA PRO A 45 24.48 5.91 -4.93
C PRO A 45 23.46 4.85 -5.42
N ARG A 46 23.76 3.57 -5.18
CA ARG A 46 22.87 2.45 -5.53
C ARG A 46 21.51 2.54 -4.81
N CYS A 47 21.48 3.14 -3.63
CA CYS A 47 20.24 3.38 -2.89
C CYS A 47 19.25 4.27 -3.65
N VAL A 48 19.74 5.29 -4.40
CA VAL A 48 18.89 6.11 -5.28
C VAL A 48 18.31 5.28 -6.41
N GLN A 49 19.11 4.43 -7.05
CA GLN A 49 18.65 3.51 -8.11
C GLN A 49 17.64 2.47 -7.57
N GLY A 50 17.78 2.08 -6.31
CA GLY A 50 16.83 1.20 -5.63
C GLY A 50 15.51 1.86 -5.23
N CYS A 51 15.39 3.18 -5.33
CA CYS A 51 14.18 3.93 -5.04
C CYS A 51 13.36 4.14 -6.33
N PRO A 52 12.11 3.66 -6.43
CA PRO A 52 11.28 3.80 -7.63
C PRO A 52 10.99 5.23 -8.08
N VAL A 53 11.16 6.22 -7.19
CA VAL A 53 11.00 7.66 -7.51
C VAL A 53 12.34 8.42 -7.44
N ASN A 54 13.46 7.70 -7.32
CA ASN A 54 14.82 8.26 -7.34
C ASN A 54 15.05 9.40 -6.32
N ILE A 55 14.61 9.25 -5.07
CA ILE A 55 14.92 10.19 -3.99
C ILE A 55 16.44 10.35 -3.89
N GLN A 56 16.94 11.59 -3.82
CA GLN A 56 18.36 11.89 -3.66
C GLN A 56 18.81 11.61 -2.22
N ILE A 57 18.92 10.30 -1.92
CA ILE A 57 19.13 9.77 -0.56
C ILE A 57 20.41 10.28 0.08
N PRO A 58 21.60 10.27 -0.58
CA PRO A 58 22.79 10.82 0.03
C PRO A 58 22.66 12.29 0.39
N ASP A 59 21.95 13.07 -0.45
CA ASP A 59 21.86 14.52 -0.29
C ASP A 59 20.94 14.89 0.87
N PHE A 60 19.78 14.24 1.03
CA PHE A 60 18.94 14.51 2.19
C PHE A 60 19.59 14.04 3.50
N ILE A 61 20.36 12.93 3.48
CA ILE A 61 21.12 12.48 4.65
C ILE A 61 22.27 13.46 4.96
N GLN A 62 22.91 14.02 3.95
CA GLN A 62 23.94 15.04 4.16
C GLN A 62 23.35 16.32 4.80
N ALA A 63 22.15 16.75 4.36
CA ALA A 63 21.46 17.87 4.97
C ALA A 63 21.13 17.61 6.46
N ILE A 64 20.78 16.36 6.83
CA ILE A 64 20.63 15.96 8.24
C ILE A 64 21.94 16.11 9.01
N LYS A 65 23.06 15.64 8.45
CA LYS A 65 24.40 15.78 9.08
C LYS A 65 24.76 17.24 9.35
N GLU A 66 24.38 18.12 8.44
CA GLU A 66 24.62 19.56 8.53
C GLU A 66 23.64 20.27 9.50
N GLY A 67 22.70 19.53 10.09
CA GLY A 67 21.69 20.07 11.01
C GLY A 67 20.58 20.84 10.32
N ASN A 68 20.45 20.72 8.99
CA ASN A 68 19.43 21.40 8.19
C ASN A 68 18.30 20.43 7.81
N LEU A 69 17.37 20.21 8.75
CA LEU A 69 16.27 19.27 8.57
C LEU A 69 15.27 19.72 7.50
N ASP A 70 14.99 21.02 7.42
CA ASP A 70 14.08 21.56 6.40
C ASP A 70 14.62 21.32 5.00
N LYS A 71 15.93 21.53 4.80
CA LYS A 71 16.59 21.21 3.53
C LYS A 71 16.50 19.72 3.18
N ALA A 72 16.65 18.83 4.16
CA ALA A 72 16.43 17.40 3.94
C ALA A 72 14.99 17.11 3.45
N GLY A 73 14.00 17.77 4.06
CA GLY A 73 12.61 17.69 3.65
C GLY A 73 12.35 18.22 2.23
N GLU A 74 12.94 19.33 1.85
CA GLU A 74 12.87 19.86 0.47
C GLU A 74 13.42 18.85 -0.54
N ILE A 75 14.61 18.29 -0.28
CA ILE A 75 15.26 17.31 -1.18
C ILE A 75 14.36 16.10 -1.39
N ILE A 76 13.80 15.53 -0.32
CA ILE A 76 12.89 14.38 -0.45
C ILE A 76 11.66 14.78 -1.27
N ARG A 77 11.06 15.93 -0.99
CA ARG A 77 9.80 16.39 -1.63
C ARG A 77 9.95 16.84 -3.09
N GLN A 78 11.15 16.90 -3.63
CA GLN A 78 11.37 17.05 -5.08
C GLN A 78 10.82 15.84 -5.85
N THR A 79 10.89 14.64 -5.27
CA THR A 79 10.49 13.41 -5.95
C THR A 79 9.45 12.58 -5.20
N SER A 80 9.29 12.74 -3.88
CA SER A 80 8.33 12.02 -3.05
C SER A 80 7.49 12.98 -2.23
N MET A 81 6.19 13.02 -2.47
CA MET A 81 5.28 13.86 -1.69
C MET A 81 4.84 13.21 -0.36
N LEU A 82 5.10 11.91 -0.16
CA LEU A 82 4.65 11.12 0.99
C LEU A 82 5.81 10.59 1.85
N PRO A 83 6.77 11.41 2.31
CA PRO A 83 7.93 10.91 3.04
C PRO A 83 7.57 10.18 4.33
N SER A 84 6.63 10.71 5.11
CA SER A 84 6.17 10.07 6.35
C SER A 84 5.50 8.71 6.11
N VAL A 85 4.83 8.54 4.98
CA VAL A 85 4.21 7.27 4.57
C VAL A 85 5.27 6.29 4.07
N CYS A 86 6.12 6.73 3.13
CA CYS A 86 7.16 5.88 2.54
C CYS A 86 8.13 5.34 3.59
N GLY A 87 8.56 6.18 4.53
CA GLY A 87 9.44 5.77 5.63
C GLY A 87 8.84 4.69 6.54
N ARG A 88 7.48 4.53 6.54
CA ARG A 88 6.78 3.49 7.31
C ARG A 88 6.43 2.24 6.52
N VAL A 89 6.04 2.38 5.25
CA VAL A 89 5.39 1.27 4.52
C VAL A 89 6.18 0.72 3.34
N CYS A 90 7.22 1.41 2.86
CA CYS A 90 8.08 0.88 1.80
C CYS A 90 8.80 -0.40 2.25
N PRO A 91 8.99 -1.38 1.38
CA PRO A 91 9.87 -2.53 1.65
C PRO A 91 11.33 -2.13 1.44
N GLN A 92 11.87 -1.27 2.31
CA GLN A 92 13.20 -0.68 2.17
C GLN A 92 14.29 -1.73 2.04
N GLU A 93 14.14 -2.87 2.73
CA GLU A 93 15.05 -4.02 2.67
C GLU A 93 15.19 -4.64 1.27
N ARG A 94 14.21 -4.38 0.38
CA ARG A 94 14.22 -4.81 -1.04
C ARG A 94 14.43 -3.66 -2.01
N GLN A 95 14.50 -2.44 -1.52
CA GLN A 95 14.63 -1.20 -2.30
C GLN A 95 15.90 -0.44 -1.90
N CYS A 96 15.78 0.77 -1.36
CA CYS A 96 16.91 1.65 -1.06
C CYS A 96 17.91 1.03 -0.07
N GLU A 97 17.45 0.48 1.05
CA GLU A 97 18.33 -0.16 2.04
C GLU A 97 18.98 -1.44 1.51
N GLY A 98 18.21 -2.25 0.76
CA GLY A 98 18.74 -3.46 0.10
C GLY A 98 19.84 -3.19 -0.93
N GLN A 99 19.96 -1.95 -1.41
CA GLN A 99 21.03 -1.50 -2.32
C GLN A 99 22.14 -0.72 -1.62
N CYS A 100 22.04 -0.47 -0.32
CA CYS A 100 23.06 0.24 0.44
C CYS A 100 24.36 -0.58 0.50
N VAL A 101 25.49 0.05 0.13
CA VAL A 101 26.80 -0.64 0.11
C VAL A 101 27.27 -1.11 1.48
N LEU A 102 26.83 -0.45 2.57
CA LEU A 102 27.13 -0.92 3.92
C LEU A 102 26.49 -2.25 4.24
N GLY A 103 25.33 -2.57 3.61
CA GLY A 103 24.63 -3.85 3.78
C GLY A 103 25.40 -5.05 3.19
N ILE A 104 26.47 -4.84 2.41
CA ILE A 104 27.27 -5.94 1.83
C ILE A 104 28.09 -6.66 2.91
N LYS A 105 28.63 -5.93 3.89
CA LYS A 105 29.49 -6.47 4.95
C LYS A 105 29.01 -6.22 6.37
N GLY A 106 27.84 -5.60 6.50
CA GLY A 106 27.24 -5.22 7.78
C GLY A 106 25.79 -4.83 7.59
N GLU A 107 25.33 -3.83 8.34
CA GLU A 107 23.97 -3.33 8.26
C GLU A 107 23.87 -2.07 7.39
N ALA A 108 22.89 -2.06 6.49
CA ALA A 108 22.56 -0.89 5.68
C ALA A 108 22.27 0.35 6.56
N VAL A 109 22.36 1.56 6.01
CA VAL A 109 21.82 2.76 6.66
C VAL A 109 20.30 2.61 6.78
N ALA A 110 19.72 3.00 7.92
CA ALA A 110 18.28 2.99 8.18
C ALA A 110 17.60 4.14 7.43
N ILE A 111 17.60 4.06 6.09
CA ILE A 111 17.14 5.12 5.19
C ILE A 111 15.67 5.42 5.43
N GLY A 112 14.84 4.37 5.57
CA GLY A 112 13.41 4.54 5.83
C GLY A 112 13.13 5.24 7.16
N ALA A 113 13.88 4.93 8.22
CA ALA A 113 13.74 5.59 9.51
C ALA A 113 14.15 7.08 9.45
N LEU A 114 15.20 7.41 8.70
CA LEU A 114 15.61 8.80 8.46
C LEU A 114 14.57 9.56 7.60
N GLU A 115 14.06 8.95 6.53
CA GLU A 115 13.01 9.52 5.69
C GLU A 115 11.74 9.79 6.52
N ARG A 116 11.33 8.82 7.35
CA ARG A 116 10.22 8.95 8.27
C ARG A 116 10.41 10.12 9.23
N TYR A 117 11.58 10.20 9.87
CA TYR A 117 11.90 11.28 10.79
C TYR A 117 11.81 12.66 10.12
N VAL A 118 12.40 12.82 8.93
CA VAL A 118 12.34 14.06 8.16
C VAL A 118 10.90 14.39 7.79
N GLY A 119 10.14 13.41 7.26
CA GLY A 119 8.75 13.61 6.87
C GLY A 119 7.85 14.06 8.03
N ASP A 120 8.04 13.47 9.22
CA ASP A 120 7.23 13.78 10.41
C ASP A 120 7.56 15.17 10.98
N ASN A 121 8.82 15.58 10.94
CA ASN A 121 9.32 16.78 11.61
C ASN A 121 9.51 18.01 10.69
N THR A 122 9.20 17.89 9.38
CA THR A 122 9.27 19.02 8.44
C THR A 122 7.90 19.31 7.84
N LYS A 123 7.73 20.56 7.39
CA LYS A 123 6.53 20.99 6.68
C LYS A 123 6.78 20.98 5.17
N ALA A 124 5.75 20.64 4.40
CA ALA A 124 5.79 20.86 2.96
C ALA A 124 5.64 22.37 2.69
N GLU A 125 6.55 22.96 1.93
CA GLU A 125 6.35 24.29 1.40
C GLU A 125 5.30 24.24 0.29
N ILE A 126 4.37 25.16 0.33
CA ILE A 126 3.38 25.37 -0.72
C ILE A 126 3.96 26.41 -1.66
N PRO A 127 4.37 26.03 -2.90
CA PRO A 127 4.93 26.99 -3.83
C PRO A 127 3.84 27.97 -4.31
N GLU A 128 4.25 29.13 -4.77
CA GLU A 128 3.38 30.03 -5.53
C GLU A 128 2.96 29.33 -6.82
N ILE A 129 1.66 29.14 -7.03
CA ILE A 129 1.11 28.42 -8.17
C ILE A 129 0.59 29.42 -9.19
N LYS A 130 1.17 29.42 -10.39
CA LYS A 130 0.70 30.22 -11.52
C LYS A 130 -0.34 29.42 -12.30
N PRO A 131 -1.61 29.87 -12.38
CA PRO A 131 -2.65 29.13 -13.06
C PRO A 131 -2.32 28.89 -14.55
N SER A 132 -2.50 27.66 -15.02
CA SER A 132 -2.34 27.30 -16.44
C SER A 132 -3.64 27.47 -17.25
N GLY A 133 -4.79 27.59 -16.56
CA GLY A 133 -6.11 27.58 -17.20
C GLY A 133 -6.56 26.19 -17.65
N LYS A 134 -5.84 25.13 -17.27
CA LYS A 134 -6.16 23.75 -17.61
C LYS A 134 -6.71 22.98 -16.42
N LYS A 135 -7.64 22.06 -16.68
CA LYS A 135 -8.35 21.30 -15.66
C LYS A 135 -8.11 19.80 -15.81
N VAL A 136 -7.72 19.12 -14.73
CA VAL A 136 -7.41 17.67 -14.74
C VAL A 136 -8.24 16.94 -13.71
N ALA A 137 -8.92 15.86 -14.15
CA ALA A 137 -9.62 14.93 -13.27
C ALA A 137 -8.70 13.77 -12.85
N VAL A 138 -8.63 13.50 -11.56
CA VAL A 138 -7.88 12.36 -10.98
C VAL A 138 -8.88 11.41 -10.33
N ILE A 139 -8.93 10.15 -10.76
CA ILE A 139 -9.91 9.18 -10.30
C ILE A 139 -9.27 8.22 -9.29
N GLY A 140 -9.43 8.52 -8.02
CA GLY A 140 -8.89 7.81 -6.86
C GLY A 140 -7.90 8.65 -6.07
N SER A 141 -8.04 8.64 -4.75
CA SER A 141 -7.21 9.39 -3.80
C SER A 141 -6.09 8.57 -3.16
N GLY A 142 -5.72 7.43 -3.76
CA GLY A 142 -4.59 6.60 -3.31
C GLY A 142 -3.23 7.23 -3.63
N CYS A 143 -2.15 6.47 -3.40
CA CYS A 143 -0.76 6.95 -3.57
C CYS A 143 -0.50 7.57 -4.95
N ALA A 144 -0.98 6.93 -6.02
CA ALA A 144 -0.82 7.42 -7.39
C ALA A 144 -1.57 8.73 -7.61
N GLY A 145 -2.83 8.79 -7.15
CA GLY A 145 -3.70 9.96 -7.32
C GLY A 145 -3.20 11.18 -6.56
N MET A 146 -2.86 11.02 -5.28
CA MET A 146 -2.29 12.11 -4.47
C MET A 146 -0.98 12.63 -5.06
N THR A 147 -0.11 11.74 -5.56
CA THR A 147 1.15 12.14 -6.18
C THR A 147 0.93 12.89 -7.49
N ALA A 148 0.04 12.39 -8.35
CA ALA A 148 -0.29 13.08 -9.60
C ALA A 148 -0.96 14.43 -9.34
N ALA A 149 -1.90 14.49 -8.40
CA ALA A 149 -2.57 15.74 -8.02
C ALA A 149 -1.58 16.79 -7.52
N CYS A 150 -0.59 16.38 -6.69
CA CYS A 150 0.47 17.27 -6.23
C CYS A 150 1.30 17.84 -7.39
N ASP A 151 1.80 16.98 -8.27
CA ASP A 151 2.69 17.40 -9.35
C ASP A 151 1.94 18.23 -10.41
N LEU A 152 0.70 17.88 -10.73
CA LEU A 152 -0.16 18.65 -11.65
C LEU A 152 -0.53 20.01 -11.05
N ARG A 153 -0.85 20.09 -9.76
CA ARG A 153 -1.15 21.35 -9.11
C ARG A 153 0.06 22.27 -9.06
N LYS A 154 1.25 21.74 -8.78
CA LYS A 154 2.52 22.49 -8.88
C LYS A 154 2.78 23.03 -10.29
N ALA A 155 2.34 22.31 -11.33
CA ALA A 155 2.44 22.77 -12.71
C ALA A 155 1.42 23.86 -13.08
N GLY A 156 0.48 24.21 -12.19
CA GLY A 156 -0.49 25.27 -12.37
C GLY A 156 -1.89 24.81 -12.79
N HIS A 157 -2.10 23.51 -12.98
CA HIS A 157 -3.39 22.98 -13.41
C HIS A 157 -4.41 23.01 -12.27
N ASP A 158 -5.68 23.22 -12.57
CA ASP A 158 -6.77 22.97 -11.64
C ASP A 158 -7.01 21.46 -11.56
N VAL A 159 -6.94 20.93 -10.34
CA VAL A 159 -6.98 19.47 -10.12
C VAL A 159 -8.15 19.13 -9.20
N GLU A 160 -9.02 18.24 -9.69
CA GLU A 160 -10.11 17.67 -8.91
C GLU A 160 -9.95 16.15 -8.80
N VAL A 161 -10.02 15.65 -7.57
CA VAL A 161 -9.85 14.23 -7.25
C VAL A 161 -11.20 13.63 -6.88
N PHE A 162 -11.61 12.58 -7.58
CA PHE A 162 -12.86 11.86 -7.37
C PHE A 162 -12.59 10.56 -6.62
N GLU A 163 -13.11 10.44 -5.40
CA GLU A 163 -12.91 9.28 -4.51
C GLU A 163 -14.25 8.57 -4.28
N ALA A 164 -14.24 7.26 -4.50
CA ALA A 164 -15.42 6.41 -4.33
C ALA A 164 -15.84 6.23 -2.86
N LEU A 165 -14.86 6.27 -1.95
CA LEU A 165 -15.08 6.08 -0.52
C LEU A 165 -15.42 7.41 0.17
N HIS A 166 -15.92 7.32 1.41
CA HIS A 166 -16.24 8.48 2.25
C HIS A 166 -15.01 9.13 2.90
N GLU A 167 -13.84 8.46 2.81
CA GLU A 167 -12.56 8.94 3.30
C GLU A 167 -11.47 8.86 2.22
N LEU A 168 -10.53 9.81 2.26
CA LEU A 168 -9.43 9.92 1.32
C LEU A 168 -8.23 9.04 1.71
N GLY A 169 -7.41 8.66 0.73
CA GLY A 169 -6.16 7.95 0.95
C GLY A 169 -6.11 6.54 0.37
N GLY A 170 -7.22 6.01 -0.15
CA GLY A 170 -7.28 4.67 -0.74
C GLY A 170 -6.76 3.59 0.22
N VAL A 171 -5.93 2.67 -0.29
CA VAL A 171 -5.37 1.56 0.50
C VAL A 171 -4.56 2.00 1.72
N LEU A 172 -3.99 3.20 1.72
CA LEU A 172 -3.30 3.76 2.89
C LEU A 172 -4.27 3.96 4.07
N ARG A 173 -5.55 4.22 3.79
CA ARG A 173 -6.60 4.42 4.78
C ARG A 173 -7.33 3.13 5.11
N TYR A 174 -7.89 2.46 4.11
CA TYR A 174 -8.75 1.29 4.36
C TYR A 174 -7.97 -0.01 4.55
N GLY A 175 -6.78 -0.15 3.92
CA GLY A 175 -6.02 -1.40 3.90
C GLY A 175 -4.94 -1.47 4.97
N ILE A 176 -4.11 -0.42 5.10
CA ILE A 176 -3.00 -0.42 6.06
C ILE A 176 -3.51 -0.03 7.46
N PRO A 177 -3.31 -0.87 8.50
CA PRO A 177 -3.81 -0.58 9.83
C PRO A 177 -3.14 0.64 10.49
N PRO A 178 -3.84 1.34 11.43
CA PRO A 178 -3.31 2.50 12.13
C PRO A 178 -2.02 2.25 12.89
N PHE A 179 -1.83 1.04 13.42
CA PHE A 179 -0.61 0.66 14.14
C PHE A 179 0.65 0.60 13.24
N ARG A 180 0.50 0.57 11.90
CA ARG A 180 1.58 0.73 10.92
C ARG A 180 1.62 2.13 10.32
N LEU A 181 0.46 2.69 9.99
CA LEU A 181 0.33 4.01 9.40
C LEU A 181 -0.73 4.82 10.15
N PRO A 182 -0.34 5.65 11.12
CA PRO A 182 -1.25 6.52 11.86
C PRO A 182 -2.07 7.41 10.94
N ARG A 183 -3.37 7.56 11.23
CA ARG A 183 -4.29 8.36 10.40
C ARG A 183 -3.88 9.82 10.34
N THR A 184 -3.37 10.36 11.44
CA THR A 184 -2.88 11.75 11.51
C THR A 184 -1.76 12.05 10.50
N ILE A 185 -0.93 11.06 10.18
CA ILE A 185 0.12 11.19 9.16
C ILE A 185 -0.50 11.34 7.77
N LEU A 186 -1.46 10.48 7.44
CA LEU A 186 -2.15 10.54 6.15
C LEU A 186 -2.97 11.81 6.00
N ASP A 187 -3.68 12.22 7.06
CA ASP A 187 -4.47 13.45 7.09
C ASP A 187 -3.59 14.70 6.88
N LYS A 188 -2.38 14.71 7.46
CA LYS A 188 -1.39 15.79 7.22
C LYS A 188 -1.06 15.92 5.74
N GLU A 189 -0.80 14.81 5.04
CA GLU A 189 -0.44 14.83 3.62
C GLU A 189 -1.63 15.25 2.73
N ILE A 190 -2.85 14.78 3.06
CA ILE A 190 -4.07 15.20 2.36
C ILE A 190 -4.33 16.72 2.55
N ASN A 191 -4.24 17.19 3.79
CA ASN A 191 -4.40 18.64 4.10
C ASN A 191 -3.38 19.51 3.36
N ASN A 192 -2.17 19.02 3.10
CA ASN A 192 -1.19 19.73 2.28
C ASN A 192 -1.69 19.92 0.84
N LEU A 193 -2.32 18.90 0.25
CA LEU A 193 -2.91 18.99 -1.10
C LEU A 193 -4.11 19.96 -1.15
N GLU A 194 -4.98 19.91 -0.14
CA GLU A 194 -6.10 20.86 -0.02
C GLU A 194 -5.61 22.31 0.07
N LYS A 195 -4.57 22.56 0.88
CA LYS A 195 -3.94 23.89 0.98
C LYS A 195 -3.29 24.35 -0.34
N MET A 196 -2.85 23.42 -1.18
CA MET A 196 -2.37 23.71 -2.54
C MET A 196 -3.52 24.03 -3.51
N GLY A 197 -4.78 23.86 -3.11
CA GLY A 197 -5.97 24.09 -3.93
C GLY A 197 -6.40 22.86 -4.75
N VAL A 198 -6.03 21.66 -4.35
CA VAL A 198 -6.62 20.42 -4.89
C VAL A 198 -8.02 20.25 -4.30
N ILE A 199 -9.01 20.00 -5.14
CA ILE A 199 -10.40 19.78 -4.73
C ILE A 199 -10.66 18.27 -4.65
N PHE A 200 -11.26 17.80 -3.56
CA PHE A 200 -11.61 16.40 -3.36
C PHE A 200 -13.13 16.20 -3.32
N HIS A 201 -13.62 15.30 -4.16
CA HIS A 201 -15.02 14.87 -4.21
C HIS A 201 -15.13 13.45 -3.64
N LYS A 202 -15.56 13.31 -2.39
CA LYS A 202 -15.78 12.02 -1.74
C LYS A 202 -17.16 11.44 -2.11
N ASN A 203 -17.31 10.12 -2.01
CA ASN A 203 -18.54 9.38 -2.35
C ASN A 203 -18.93 9.51 -3.83
N VAL A 204 -17.97 9.70 -4.71
CA VAL A 204 -18.18 9.78 -6.17
C VAL A 204 -17.57 8.57 -6.85
N VAL A 205 -18.43 7.66 -7.30
CA VAL A 205 -18.03 6.44 -8.01
C VAL A 205 -18.01 6.73 -9.51
N VAL A 206 -16.84 7.05 -10.05
CA VAL A 206 -16.68 7.24 -11.50
C VAL A 206 -16.98 5.94 -12.24
N GLY A 207 -17.82 6.02 -13.26
CA GLY A 207 -18.43 4.88 -13.95
C GLY A 207 -19.80 4.48 -13.38
N LYS A 208 -20.33 5.23 -12.36
CA LYS A 208 -21.67 5.10 -11.83
C LYS A 208 -22.36 6.44 -11.56
N SER A 209 -21.81 7.26 -10.66
CA SER A 209 -22.37 8.58 -10.33
C SER A 209 -21.96 9.68 -11.30
N ILE A 210 -20.85 9.50 -11.98
CA ILE A 210 -20.36 10.33 -13.07
C ILE A 210 -19.55 9.45 -14.02
N THR A 211 -19.59 9.73 -15.33
CA THR A 211 -18.89 8.96 -16.36
C THR A 211 -17.64 9.69 -16.87
N LEU A 212 -16.80 9.02 -17.67
CA LEU A 212 -15.65 9.66 -18.29
C LEU A 212 -16.08 10.71 -19.33
N GLU A 213 -17.18 10.45 -20.04
CA GLU A 213 -17.73 11.40 -21.03
C GLU A 213 -18.22 12.67 -20.33
N GLN A 214 -18.98 12.53 -19.23
CA GLN A 214 -19.43 13.67 -18.43
C GLN A 214 -18.26 14.50 -17.89
N LEU A 215 -17.16 13.86 -17.44
CA LEU A 215 -15.97 14.60 -17.03
C LEU A 215 -15.37 15.43 -18.19
N LYS A 216 -15.39 14.93 -19.43
CA LYS A 216 -14.95 15.71 -20.60
C LYS A 216 -15.90 16.85 -20.90
N GLU A 217 -17.22 16.62 -20.83
CA GLU A 217 -18.25 17.65 -21.00
C GLU A 217 -18.15 18.75 -19.93
N ASP A 218 -17.75 18.39 -18.69
CA ASP A 218 -17.47 19.30 -17.60
C ASP A 218 -16.17 20.10 -17.75
N GLY A 219 -15.49 19.92 -18.89
CA GLY A 219 -14.33 20.72 -19.30
C GLY A 219 -13.00 20.24 -18.74
N PHE A 220 -12.88 18.98 -18.30
CA PHE A 220 -11.58 18.42 -17.93
C PHE A 220 -10.75 18.14 -19.20
N ASP A 221 -9.58 18.77 -19.31
CA ASP A 221 -8.64 18.63 -20.43
C ASP A 221 -7.94 17.27 -20.47
N ALA A 222 -7.75 16.65 -19.30
CA ALA A 222 -7.17 15.32 -19.16
C ALA A 222 -7.75 14.56 -17.95
N ILE A 223 -7.69 13.22 -18.00
CA ILE A 223 -8.19 12.32 -16.96
C ILE A 223 -7.09 11.34 -16.57
N PHE A 224 -6.84 11.16 -15.29
CA PHE A 224 -5.93 10.16 -14.74
C PHE A 224 -6.68 9.11 -13.93
N ILE A 225 -6.77 7.87 -14.43
CA ILE A 225 -7.43 6.74 -13.77
C ILE A 225 -6.42 6.06 -12.84
N CYS A 226 -6.63 6.14 -11.53
CA CYS A 226 -5.80 5.52 -10.50
C CYS A 226 -6.66 4.91 -9.36
N SER A 227 -7.75 4.26 -9.77
CA SER A 227 -8.77 3.65 -8.90
C SER A 227 -8.28 2.41 -8.13
N GLY A 228 -7.02 2.03 -8.31
CA GLY A 228 -6.41 0.90 -7.62
C GLY A 228 -6.90 -0.48 -8.10
N ALA A 229 -6.65 -1.50 -7.29
CA ALA A 229 -7.07 -2.88 -7.51
C ALA A 229 -7.70 -3.43 -6.21
N GLY A 230 -8.96 -3.13 -5.99
CA GLY A 230 -9.68 -3.46 -4.76
C GLY A 230 -10.55 -4.71 -4.84
N LEU A 231 -10.70 -5.34 -6.02
CA LEU A 231 -11.52 -6.53 -6.18
C LEU A 231 -10.79 -7.78 -5.66
N PRO A 232 -11.25 -8.42 -4.57
CA PRO A 232 -10.53 -9.51 -3.95
C PRO A 232 -10.57 -10.78 -4.81
N LYS A 233 -9.48 -11.55 -4.77
CA LYS A 233 -9.44 -12.92 -5.27
C LYS A 233 -9.89 -13.86 -4.18
N MET A 234 -10.85 -14.73 -4.53
CA MET A 234 -11.39 -15.73 -3.63
C MET A 234 -10.61 -17.07 -3.75
N LEU A 235 -10.90 -18.01 -2.84
CA LEU A 235 -10.26 -19.32 -2.79
C LEU A 235 -10.73 -20.24 -3.93
N ASN A 236 -11.97 -20.04 -4.39
CA ASN A 236 -12.71 -20.91 -5.32
C ASN A 236 -12.78 -22.37 -4.81
N VAL A 237 -13.15 -22.52 -3.54
CA VAL A 237 -13.39 -23.81 -2.88
C VAL A 237 -14.83 -23.89 -2.35
N GLU A 238 -15.31 -25.10 -2.12
CA GLU A 238 -16.60 -25.30 -1.49
C GLU A 238 -16.66 -24.66 -0.10
N GLY A 239 -17.80 -24.06 0.26
CA GLY A 239 -18.01 -23.39 1.54
C GLY A 239 -17.49 -21.95 1.63
N GLU A 240 -16.88 -21.38 0.59
CA GLU A 240 -16.38 -20.00 0.67
C GLU A 240 -17.47 -18.92 0.80
N ASN A 241 -18.75 -19.27 0.61
CA ASN A 241 -19.89 -18.38 0.80
C ASN A 241 -20.52 -18.46 2.21
N LEU A 242 -19.94 -19.23 3.12
CA LEU A 242 -20.41 -19.34 4.49
C LEU A 242 -20.21 -18.04 5.26
N ASN A 243 -21.12 -17.76 6.21
CA ASN A 243 -20.92 -16.68 7.16
C ASN A 243 -19.65 -16.92 8.00
N GLY A 244 -18.80 -15.92 8.11
CA GLY A 244 -17.48 -16.04 8.74
C GLY A 244 -16.34 -16.15 7.74
N VAL A 245 -16.63 -16.17 6.43
CA VAL A 245 -15.62 -16.02 5.38
C VAL A 245 -15.58 -14.56 4.92
N PHE A 246 -14.42 -13.95 4.97
CA PHE A 246 -14.17 -12.57 4.56
C PHE A 246 -13.01 -12.52 3.56
N SER A 247 -13.05 -11.60 2.62
CA SER A 247 -11.82 -11.16 2.00
C SER A 247 -11.03 -10.28 2.98
N ALA A 248 -9.71 -10.26 2.87
CA ALA A 248 -8.88 -9.38 3.70
C ALA A 248 -9.23 -7.90 3.47
N ASN A 249 -9.59 -7.52 2.22
CA ASN A 249 -10.03 -6.16 1.92
C ASN A 249 -11.31 -5.80 2.69
N GLU A 250 -12.30 -6.68 2.72
CA GLU A 250 -13.53 -6.46 3.47
C GLU A 250 -13.26 -6.34 4.97
N PHE A 251 -12.52 -7.31 5.53
CA PHE A 251 -12.18 -7.33 6.95
C PHE A 251 -11.43 -6.06 7.38
N LEU A 252 -10.37 -5.71 6.64
CA LEU A 252 -9.57 -4.52 6.92
C LEU A 252 -10.36 -3.23 6.71
N THR A 253 -11.20 -3.13 5.68
CA THR A 253 -12.06 -1.96 5.46
C THR A 253 -13.04 -1.77 6.62
N ARG A 254 -13.68 -2.84 7.11
CA ARG A 254 -14.56 -2.77 8.27
C ARG A 254 -13.85 -2.24 9.51
N VAL A 255 -12.63 -2.70 9.79
CA VAL A 255 -11.88 -2.28 10.98
C VAL A 255 -11.21 -0.93 10.79
N ASN A 256 -10.51 -0.72 9.69
CA ASN A 256 -9.66 0.46 9.49
C ASN A 256 -10.44 1.72 9.05
N LEU A 257 -11.47 1.54 8.22
CA LEU A 257 -12.24 2.65 7.65
C LEU A 257 -13.57 2.86 8.39
N MET A 258 -14.21 1.77 8.79
CA MET A 258 -15.53 1.79 9.43
C MET A 258 -15.48 1.53 10.94
N HIS A 259 -14.27 1.43 11.51
CA HIS A 259 -13.99 1.30 12.94
C HIS A 259 -14.61 0.07 13.63
N ALA A 260 -14.96 -0.98 12.87
CA ALA A 260 -15.55 -2.19 13.42
C ALA A 260 -14.67 -2.81 14.52
N GLY A 261 -15.30 -3.29 15.60
CA GLY A 261 -14.59 -3.85 16.75
C GLY A 261 -13.93 -2.82 17.67
N GLN A 262 -14.10 -1.51 17.40
CA GLN A 262 -13.65 -0.43 18.27
C GLN A 262 -14.80 0.12 19.12
N GLU A 263 -14.48 0.78 20.22
CA GLU A 263 -15.46 1.37 21.13
C GLU A 263 -16.35 2.38 20.37
N ASN A 264 -17.65 2.32 20.64
CA ASN A 264 -18.68 3.16 20.00
C ASN A 264 -18.90 2.95 18.50
N SER A 265 -18.31 1.91 17.87
CA SER A 265 -18.59 1.59 16.48
C SER A 265 -19.95 0.96 16.29
N THR A 266 -20.68 1.39 15.26
CA THR A 266 -21.93 0.78 14.82
C THR A 266 -21.73 -0.26 13.72
N THR A 267 -20.51 -0.40 13.21
CA THR A 267 -20.19 -1.37 12.16
C THR A 267 -20.09 -2.78 12.74
N PRO A 268 -20.91 -3.73 12.29
CA PRO A 268 -20.89 -5.07 12.83
C PRO A 268 -19.62 -5.81 12.44
N LEU A 269 -18.98 -6.46 13.41
CA LEU A 269 -17.90 -7.40 13.21
C LEU A 269 -18.14 -8.62 14.08
N ARG A 270 -18.29 -9.78 13.45
CA ARG A 270 -18.32 -11.04 14.20
C ARG A 270 -16.89 -11.44 14.53
N VAL A 271 -16.53 -11.37 15.80
CA VAL A 271 -15.28 -11.89 16.34
C VAL A 271 -15.56 -13.26 16.93
N GLY A 272 -14.90 -14.28 16.39
CA GLY A 272 -14.94 -15.64 16.92
C GLY A 272 -13.74 -15.94 17.82
N LYS A 273 -13.46 -17.22 18.01
CA LYS A 273 -12.31 -17.68 18.79
C LYS A 273 -11.07 -17.86 17.92
N LYS A 274 -11.25 -18.50 16.75
CA LYS A 274 -10.14 -18.92 15.88
C LYS A 274 -10.31 -18.36 14.46
N ALA A 275 -9.34 -17.57 14.02
CA ALA A 275 -9.29 -17.06 12.66
C ALA A 275 -8.13 -17.64 11.87
N ALA A 276 -8.38 -18.05 10.63
CA ALA A 276 -7.34 -18.46 9.68
C ALA A 276 -7.25 -17.47 8.52
N ILE A 277 -6.05 -16.93 8.30
CA ILE A 277 -5.73 -16.02 7.20
C ILE A 277 -4.99 -16.79 6.12
N PHE A 278 -5.58 -16.91 4.93
CA PHE A 278 -4.98 -17.58 3.79
C PHE A 278 -4.19 -16.59 2.93
N GLY A 279 -2.87 -16.65 3.04
CA GLY A 279 -1.95 -15.80 2.30
C GLY A 279 -0.65 -15.57 3.04
N GLY A 280 0.34 -14.95 2.38
CA GLY A 280 1.67 -14.72 2.95
C GLY A 280 2.24 -13.33 2.64
N GLY A 281 1.45 -12.43 2.07
CA GLY A 281 1.85 -11.03 1.76
C GLY A 281 1.60 -10.07 2.92
N ASN A 282 1.94 -8.79 2.72
CA ASN A 282 1.72 -7.74 3.73
C ASN A 282 0.25 -7.65 4.16
N VAL A 283 -0.69 -7.81 3.23
CA VAL A 283 -2.13 -7.81 3.53
C VAL A 283 -2.52 -8.95 4.47
N ALA A 284 -1.90 -10.12 4.34
CA ALA A 284 -2.12 -11.23 5.26
C ALA A 284 -1.59 -10.92 6.66
N MET A 285 -0.40 -10.30 6.77
CA MET A 285 0.16 -9.85 8.04
C MET A 285 -0.74 -8.78 8.69
N ASP A 286 -1.20 -7.80 7.90
CA ASP A 286 -2.10 -6.75 8.36
C ASP A 286 -3.42 -7.31 8.87
N ALA A 287 -4.03 -8.25 8.13
CA ALA A 287 -5.28 -8.90 8.53
C ALA A 287 -5.11 -9.74 9.81
N ALA A 288 -4.03 -10.51 9.91
CA ALA A 288 -3.75 -11.35 11.07
C ALA A 288 -3.49 -10.51 12.34
N ARG A 289 -2.66 -9.48 12.24
CA ARG A 289 -2.35 -8.57 13.34
C ARG A 289 -3.56 -7.75 13.78
N THR A 290 -4.43 -7.40 12.81
CA THR A 290 -5.72 -6.75 13.09
C THR A 290 -6.67 -7.72 13.80
N ALA A 291 -6.75 -8.99 13.37
CA ALA A 291 -7.57 -10.00 14.00
C ALA A 291 -7.21 -10.21 15.49
N VAL A 292 -5.91 -10.23 15.81
CA VAL A 292 -5.45 -10.27 17.23
C VAL A 292 -6.01 -9.08 18.02
N ARG A 293 -5.95 -7.87 17.45
CA ARG A 293 -6.37 -6.62 18.12
C ARG A 293 -7.88 -6.49 18.31
N VAL A 294 -8.68 -7.06 17.43
CA VAL A 294 -10.14 -7.05 17.59
C VAL A 294 -10.65 -8.17 18.49
N GLY A 295 -9.77 -9.07 18.99
CA GLY A 295 -10.08 -9.99 20.06
C GLY A 295 -10.23 -11.46 19.71
N PHE A 296 -9.70 -11.93 18.57
CA PHE A 296 -9.59 -13.38 18.32
C PHE A 296 -8.57 -14.01 19.28
N ASP A 297 -8.92 -15.17 19.86
CA ASP A 297 -8.06 -15.89 20.81
C ASP A 297 -6.84 -16.53 20.12
N GLU A 298 -7.08 -17.17 18.96
CA GLU A 298 -6.06 -17.83 18.14
C GLU A 298 -6.15 -17.32 16.71
N VAL A 299 -5.02 -16.86 16.17
CA VAL A 299 -4.92 -16.36 14.80
C VAL A 299 -3.84 -17.12 14.05
N TYR A 300 -4.22 -17.67 12.89
CA TYR A 300 -3.34 -18.48 12.06
C TYR A 300 -3.08 -17.81 10.72
N ILE A 301 -1.83 -17.80 10.28
CA ILE A 301 -1.47 -17.58 8.88
C ILE A 301 -1.23 -18.95 8.23
N ILE A 302 -2.04 -19.27 7.23
CA ILE A 302 -1.93 -20.51 6.46
C ILE A 302 -1.34 -20.20 5.09
N TYR A 303 -0.18 -20.77 4.81
CA TYR A 303 0.55 -20.48 3.60
C TYR A 303 1.02 -21.76 2.88
N ARG A 304 0.78 -21.82 1.58
CA ARG A 304 1.02 -23.00 0.75
C ARG A 304 2.49 -23.28 0.42
N ARG A 305 3.41 -22.42 0.86
CA ARG A 305 4.87 -22.58 0.73
C ARG A 305 5.52 -22.51 2.11
N THR A 306 6.84 -22.38 2.17
CA THR A 306 7.55 -22.19 3.45
C THR A 306 7.76 -20.71 3.79
N GLU A 307 8.37 -20.46 4.93
CA GLU A 307 8.69 -19.10 5.38
C GLU A 307 9.60 -18.35 4.40
N LYS A 308 10.51 -19.06 3.73
CA LYS A 308 11.45 -18.47 2.77
C LYS A 308 10.77 -17.83 1.56
N GLU A 309 9.62 -18.34 1.17
CA GLU A 309 8.83 -17.83 0.05
C GLU A 309 7.79 -16.77 0.46
N LEU A 310 7.74 -16.37 1.73
CA LEU A 310 6.83 -15.31 2.16
C LEU A 310 7.16 -13.98 1.45
N PRO A 311 6.20 -13.38 0.74
CA PRO A 311 6.43 -12.09 0.07
C PRO A 311 6.28 -10.87 0.98
N ALA A 312 5.81 -11.03 2.22
CA ALA A 312 5.68 -9.94 3.18
C ALA A 312 7.04 -9.36 3.58
N ARG A 313 7.06 -8.15 4.13
CA ARG A 313 8.23 -7.54 4.74
C ARG A 313 8.71 -8.37 5.93
N LEU A 314 10.02 -8.49 6.07
CA LEU A 314 10.63 -9.27 7.17
C LEU A 314 10.19 -8.75 8.55
N GLU A 315 10.10 -7.45 8.69
CA GLU A 315 9.65 -6.78 9.91
C GLU A 315 8.20 -7.15 10.26
N GLU A 316 7.28 -7.16 9.27
CA GLU A 316 5.88 -7.52 9.49
C GLU A 316 5.72 -9.01 9.88
N ILE A 317 6.55 -9.88 9.32
CA ILE A 317 6.60 -11.31 9.71
C ILE A 317 7.08 -11.43 11.16
N ARG A 318 8.13 -10.70 11.54
CA ARG A 318 8.66 -10.67 12.91
C ARG A 318 7.59 -10.18 13.88
N HIS A 319 6.98 -9.04 13.61
CA HIS A 319 5.92 -8.47 14.43
C HIS A 319 4.73 -9.43 14.60
N ALA A 320 4.31 -10.09 13.50
CA ALA A 320 3.22 -11.07 13.57
C ALA A 320 3.56 -12.24 14.50
N LYS A 321 4.77 -12.78 14.43
CA LYS A 321 5.24 -13.86 15.33
C LYS A 321 5.30 -13.39 16.79
N GLU A 322 5.84 -12.21 17.06
CA GLU A 322 5.93 -11.62 18.39
C GLU A 322 4.56 -11.34 19.01
N GLU A 323 3.57 -11.05 18.18
CA GLU A 323 2.16 -10.86 18.59
C GLU A 323 1.40 -12.17 18.78
N GLY A 324 2.07 -13.32 18.64
CA GLY A 324 1.52 -14.66 18.92
C GLY A 324 0.73 -15.28 17.78
N ILE A 325 0.86 -14.76 16.55
CA ILE A 325 0.24 -15.35 15.37
C ILE A 325 0.95 -16.66 15.01
N ILE A 326 0.17 -17.71 14.76
CA ILE A 326 0.65 -19.07 14.49
C ILE A 326 0.77 -19.27 12.98
N PHE A 327 1.97 -19.62 12.50
CA PHE A 327 2.20 -19.89 11.08
C PHE A 327 2.09 -21.39 10.80
N LYS A 328 1.19 -21.77 9.87
CA LYS A 328 1.10 -23.12 9.29
C LYS A 328 1.57 -23.04 7.84
N PHE A 329 2.76 -23.56 7.59
CA PHE A 329 3.37 -23.62 6.28
C PHE A 329 3.07 -24.95 5.57
N LEU A 330 3.09 -24.94 4.23
CA LEU A 330 2.82 -26.09 3.38
C LEU A 330 1.38 -26.59 3.50
N TYR A 331 0.43 -25.66 3.64
CA TYR A 331 -1.00 -25.96 3.65
C TYR A 331 -1.75 -25.07 2.65
N ALA A 332 -2.70 -25.64 1.95
CA ALA A 332 -3.65 -24.93 1.08
C ALA A 332 -5.08 -25.27 1.48
N PRO A 333 -6.04 -24.33 1.37
CA PRO A 333 -7.44 -24.65 1.63
C PRO A 333 -8.01 -25.53 0.51
N LYS A 334 -8.74 -26.57 0.88
CA LYS A 334 -9.41 -27.47 -0.04
C LYS A 334 -10.95 -27.32 0.03
N GLU A 335 -11.46 -27.09 1.22
CA GLU A 335 -12.89 -26.97 1.50
C GLU A 335 -13.07 -26.21 2.80
N ILE A 336 -14.05 -25.31 2.88
CA ILE A 336 -14.46 -24.66 4.12
C ILE A 336 -15.66 -25.41 4.66
N LEU A 337 -15.54 -25.94 5.87
CA LEU A 337 -16.58 -26.75 6.51
C LEU A 337 -17.55 -25.83 7.27
N GLY A 338 -18.83 -26.07 7.10
CA GLY A 338 -19.89 -25.28 7.71
C GLY A 338 -20.87 -26.08 8.55
N GLU A 339 -21.50 -25.38 9.49
CA GLU A 339 -22.65 -25.85 10.24
C GLU A 339 -23.66 -24.71 10.40
N ASN A 340 -24.93 -24.95 10.08
CA ASN A 340 -25.99 -23.94 10.15
C ASN A 340 -25.71 -22.64 9.38
N GLY A 341 -24.98 -22.73 8.25
CA GLY A 341 -24.63 -21.59 7.41
C GLY A 341 -23.42 -20.77 7.88
N TYR A 342 -22.69 -21.24 8.89
CA TYR A 342 -21.51 -20.59 9.45
C TYR A 342 -20.28 -21.49 9.33
N VAL A 343 -19.10 -20.87 9.23
CA VAL A 343 -17.81 -21.57 9.27
C VAL A 343 -17.67 -22.30 10.60
N LYS A 344 -17.25 -23.56 10.53
CA LYS A 344 -16.92 -24.44 11.66
C LYS A 344 -15.50 -24.98 11.58
N GLY A 345 -14.92 -25.01 10.39
CA GLY A 345 -13.58 -25.51 10.18
C GLY A 345 -13.12 -25.35 8.73
N VAL A 346 -11.95 -25.88 8.46
CA VAL A 346 -11.37 -25.95 7.12
C VAL A 346 -10.68 -27.29 6.91
N LYS A 347 -10.89 -27.87 5.74
CA LYS A 347 -10.10 -29.01 5.26
C LYS A 347 -8.93 -28.47 4.49
N LEU A 348 -7.76 -28.70 5.02
CA LEU A 348 -6.48 -28.29 4.46
C LEU A 348 -5.84 -29.41 3.66
N GLU A 349 -5.27 -29.10 2.52
CA GLU A 349 -4.42 -29.98 1.74
C GLU A 349 -2.96 -29.75 2.12
N ILE A 350 -2.23 -30.84 2.38
CA ILE A 350 -0.81 -30.80 2.71
C ILE A 350 -0.02 -30.67 1.41
N MET A 351 0.87 -29.68 1.36
CA MET A 351 1.66 -29.33 0.19
C MET A 351 3.13 -29.74 0.38
N GLU A 352 3.82 -29.91 -0.72
CA GLU A 352 5.29 -29.97 -0.79
C GLU A 352 5.81 -28.94 -1.80
N LEU A 353 7.11 -28.67 -1.80
CA LEU A 353 7.72 -27.72 -2.72
C LEU A 353 8.34 -28.44 -3.91
N GLY A 354 7.82 -28.16 -5.10
CA GLY A 354 8.40 -28.53 -6.39
C GLY A 354 9.43 -27.51 -6.91
N GLU A 355 9.59 -27.46 -8.23
CA GLU A 355 10.50 -26.54 -8.91
C GLU A 355 10.06 -25.07 -8.78
N PRO A 356 10.99 -24.11 -8.93
CA PRO A 356 10.67 -22.68 -8.93
C PRO A 356 9.67 -22.29 -10.03
N ASP A 357 8.79 -21.33 -9.72
CA ASP A 357 7.91 -20.68 -10.67
C ASP A 357 8.62 -19.48 -11.37
N GLU A 358 7.90 -18.77 -12.27
CA GLU A 358 8.43 -17.60 -12.99
C GLU A 358 8.91 -16.47 -12.07
N SER A 359 8.44 -16.43 -10.82
CA SER A 359 8.90 -15.50 -9.79
C SER A 359 10.12 -15.96 -9.01
N GLY A 360 10.68 -17.11 -9.35
CA GLY A 360 11.81 -17.74 -8.66
C GLY A 360 11.43 -18.44 -7.34
N ARG A 361 10.13 -18.47 -6.96
CA ARG A 361 9.65 -19.14 -5.75
C ARG A 361 9.24 -20.57 -6.08
N ARG A 362 9.59 -21.51 -5.21
CA ARG A 362 9.23 -22.93 -5.40
C ARG A 362 7.72 -23.12 -5.46
N ARG A 363 7.26 -23.91 -6.43
CA ARG A 363 5.83 -24.19 -6.63
C ARG A 363 5.28 -25.08 -5.52
N PRO A 364 4.10 -24.78 -4.95
CA PRO A 364 3.43 -25.72 -4.06
C PRO A 364 2.79 -26.84 -4.89
N VAL A 365 3.05 -28.08 -4.49
CA VAL A 365 2.54 -29.31 -5.12
C VAL A 365 1.72 -30.06 -4.09
N SER A 366 0.54 -30.55 -4.47
CA SER A 366 -0.32 -31.35 -3.59
C SER A 366 0.29 -32.72 -3.30
N THR A 367 0.28 -33.12 -2.03
CA THR A 367 0.64 -34.48 -1.61
C THR A 367 -0.55 -35.45 -1.65
N GLY A 368 -1.77 -34.94 -1.89
CA GLY A 368 -3.02 -35.69 -1.79
C GLY A 368 -3.50 -35.94 -0.35
N LYS A 369 -2.68 -35.64 0.66
CA LYS A 369 -3.06 -35.77 2.08
C LYS A 369 -3.82 -34.54 2.55
N THR A 370 -4.76 -34.74 3.48
CA THR A 370 -5.55 -33.64 4.05
C THR A 370 -5.57 -33.70 5.57
N GLU A 371 -5.81 -32.51 6.17
CA GLU A 371 -6.00 -32.32 7.62
C GLU A 371 -7.24 -31.46 7.82
N ILE A 372 -8.03 -31.70 8.86
CA ILE A 372 -9.16 -30.85 9.27
C ILE A 372 -8.71 -30.00 10.44
N MET A 373 -9.04 -28.72 10.39
CA MET A 373 -8.76 -27.77 11.43
C MET A 373 -10.05 -27.03 11.82
N ASP A 374 -10.40 -27.08 13.11
CA ASP A 374 -11.53 -26.34 13.65
C ASP A 374 -11.21 -24.84 13.71
N LEU A 375 -12.10 -24.03 13.16
CA LEU A 375 -12.04 -22.56 13.22
C LEU A 375 -13.42 -21.98 12.90
N ASP A 376 -13.62 -20.72 13.24
CA ASP A 376 -14.91 -20.06 13.04
C ASP A 376 -14.85 -18.85 12.10
N THR A 377 -13.65 -18.48 11.67
CA THR A 377 -13.43 -17.35 10.75
C THR A 377 -12.33 -17.63 9.75
N VAL A 378 -12.62 -17.35 8.50
CA VAL A 378 -11.67 -17.44 7.37
C VAL A 378 -11.47 -16.06 6.76
N ILE A 379 -10.22 -15.63 6.59
CA ILE A 379 -9.88 -14.37 5.92
C ILE A 379 -8.99 -14.67 4.71
N VAL A 380 -9.47 -14.32 3.52
CA VAL A 380 -8.79 -14.61 2.24
C VAL A 380 -7.90 -13.44 1.85
N ALA A 381 -6.58 -13.64 1.84
CA ALA A 381 -5.56 -12.64 1.52
C ALA A 381 -4.69 -13.04 0.32
N LEU A 382 -5.32 -13.50 -0.77
CA LEU A 382 -4.65 -14.01 -1.99
C LEU A 382 -4.36 -12.94 -3.03
N GLY A 383 -4.48 -11.67 -2.66
CA GLY A 383 -4.32 -10.53 -3.54
C GLY A 383 -5.62 -10.07 -4.17
N THR A 384 -5.51 -9.04 -5.01
CA THR A 384 -6.64 -8.32 -5.58
C THR A 384 -6.47 -8.13 -7.08
N GLY A 385 -7.52 -7.68 -7.74
CA GLY A 385 -7.54 -7.29 -9.15
C GLY A 385 -8.25 -5.95 -9.34
N PRO A 386 -8.17 -5.36 -10.54
CA PRO A 386 -8.84 -4.11 -10.86
C PRO A 386 -10.35 -4.29 -10.88
N ASN A 387 -11.08 -3.27 -10.44
CA ASN A 387 -12.54 -3.23 -10.61
C ASN A 387 -12.86 -2.71 -12.02
N PRO A 388 -13.62 -3.46 -12.84
CA PRO A 388 -13.88 -3.09 -14.23
C PRO A 388 -14.98 -2.03 -14.41
N ILE A 389 -15.39 -1.33 -13.35
CA ILE A 389 -16.55 -0.43 -13.36
C ILE A 389 -16.38 0.74 -14.34
N ILE A 390 -15.17 1.35 -14.34
CA ILE A 390 -14.86 2.49 -15.22
C ILE A 390 -14.79 2.04 -16.67
N GLN A 391 -14.11 0.94 -16.94
CA GLN A 391 -13.95 0.39 -18.31
C GLN A 391 -15.30 -0.01 -18.89
N ARG A 392 -16.18 -0.66 -18.11
CA ARG A 392 -17.52 -1.05 -18.54
C ARG A 392 -18.42 0.16 -18.82
N SER A 393 -18.34 1.19 -17.98
CA SER A 393 -19.08 2.44 -18.20
C SER A 393 -18.61 3.14 -19.46
N ALA A 394 -17.29 3.29 -19.63
CA ALA A 394 -16.70 3.90 -20.82
C ALA A 394 -17.07 3.16 -22.11
N GLN A 395 -17.06 1.82 -22.10
CA GLN A 395 -17.45 0.99 -23.23
C GLN A 395 -18.93 1.22 -23.60
N ALA A 396 -19.82 1.37 -22.62
CA ALA A 396 -21.24 1.66 -22.87
C ALA A 396 -21.45 3.03 -23.55
N GLU A 397 -20.47 3.95 -23.43
CA GLU A 397 -20.45 5.28 -24.05
C GLU A 397 -19.60 5.33 -25.36
N GLY A 398 -19.18 4.16 -25.85
CA GLY A 398 -18.39 4.06 -27.07
C GLY A 398 -16.89 4.34 -26.88
N MET A 399 -16.41 4.45 -25.65
CA MET A 399 -14.99 4.58 -25.30
C MET A 399 -14.44 3.23 -24.84
N ASP A 400 -13.78 2.49 -25.72
CA ASP A 400 -13.22 1.18 -25.40
C ASP A 400 -11.81 1.30 -24.83
N ILE A 401 -11.66 1.26 -23.49
CA ILE A 401 -10.39 1.25 -22.81
C ILE A 401 -9.78 -0.16 -22.90
N VAL A 402 -8.64 -0.30 -23.54
CA VAL A 402 -7.95 -1.58 -23.69
C VAL A 402 -7.45 -2.10 -22.35
N THR A 403 -7.76 -3.36 -22.06
CA THR A 403 -7.29 -4.08 -20.86
C THR A 403 -6.55 -5.36 -21.23
N ASP A 404 -5.68 -5.81 -20.34
CA ASP A 404 -5.04 -7.10 -20.46
C ASP A 404 -6.00 -8.26 -20.07
N LYS A 405 -5.54 -9.51 -20.21
CA LYS A 405 -6.31 -10.71 -19.86
C LYS A 405 -6.74 -10.79 -18.39
N LYS A 406 -6.12 -9.99 -17.51
CA LYS A 406 -6.43 -9.92 -16.08
C LYS A 406 -7.30 -8.71 -15.73
N GLY A 407 -7.68 -7.89 -16.72
CA GLY A 407 -8.51 -6.70 -16.56
C GLY A 407 -7.76 -5.43 -16.18
N TYR A 408 -6.42 -5.44 -16.14
CA TYR A 408 -5.62 -4.24 -15.90
C TYR A 408 -5.61 -3.35 -17.15
N ILE A 409 -5.69 -2.03 -16.95
CA ILE A 409 -5.64 -1.07 -18.07
C ILE A 409 -4.26 -1.12 -18.72
N VAL A 410 -4.25 -1.28 -20.04
CA VAL A 410 -3.02 -1.23 -20.85
C VAL A 410 -2.63 0.22 -21.09
N VAL A 411 -1.38 0.55 -20.80
CA VAL A 411 -0.84 1.91 -20.95
C VAL A 411 0.55 1.88 -21.53
N ASP A 412 0.95 3.00 -22.12
CA ASP A 412 2.34 3.24 -22.48
C ASP A 412 3.23 3.27 -21.23
N GLY A 413 4.38 2.63 -21.28
CA GLY A 413 5.27 2.45 -20.13
C GLY A 413 5.90 3.73 -19.59
N GLU A 414 6.11 4.73 -20.46
CA GLU A 414 6.75 5.99 -20.11
C GLU A 414 5.75 7.10 -19.78
N THR A 415 4.73 7.27 -20.62
CA THR A 415 3.75 8.35 -20.50
C THR A 415 2.55 7.98 -19.64
N ARG A 416 2.28 6.67 -19.47
CA ARG A 416 1.07 6.15 -18.82
C ARG A 416 -0.23 6.47 -19.56
N CYS A 417 -0.14 6.91 -20.83
CA CYS A 417 -1.31 7.14 -21.68
C CYS A 417 -1.98 5.81 -22.03
N THR A 418 -3.31 5.78 -22.04
CA THR A 418 -4.10 4.66 -22.55
C THR A 418 -4.20 4.72 -24.07
N ASN A 419 -4.98 3.83 -24.66
CA ASN A 419 -5.35 3.94 -26.10
C ASN A 419 -6.29 5.11 -26.40
N ILE A 420 -6.85 5.79 -25.40
CA ILE A 420 -7.71 6.96 -25.56
C ILE A 420 -6.88 8.22 -25.29
N PRO A 421 -6.75 9.14 -26.26
CA PRO A 421 -6.06 10.41 -26.04
C PRO A 421 -6.62 11.17 -24.83
N THR A 422 -5.77 11.85 -24.08
CA THR A 422 -6.09 12.58 -22.84
C THR A 422 -6.50 11.72 -21.64
N VAL A 423 -6.60 10.38 -21.78
CA VAL A 423 -6.89 9.46 -20.69
C VAL A 423 -5.63 8.66 -20.33
N TYR A 424 -5.21 8.77 -19.09
CA TYR A 424 -4.03 8.14 -18.52
C TYR A 424 -4.43 7.16 -17.42
N ALA A 425 -3.60 6.16 -17.12
CA ALA A 425 -3.85 5.28 -16.00
C ALA A 425 -2.57 4.88 -15.28
N GLY A 426 -2.65 4.67 -13.95
CA GLY A 426 -1.49 4.30 -13.14
C GLY A 426 -1.87 3.78 -11.75
N GLY A 427 -0.85 3.38 -10.99
CA GLY A 427 -1.06 2.65 -9.75
C GLY A 427 -1.53 1.22 -10.01
N ASP A 428 -2.25 0.62 -9.04
CA ASP A 428 -2.59 -0.81 -9.11
C ASP A 428 -3.63 -1.16 -10.18
N VAL A 429 -4.34 -0.19 -10.76
CA VAL A 429 -5.27 -0.43 -11.90
C VAL A 429 -4.52 -0.66 -13.21
N ALA A 430 -3.28 -0.15 -13.31
CA ALA A 430 -2.37 -0.33 -14.44
C ALA A 430 -0.93 -0.51 -13.90
N PRO A 431 -0.62 -1.66 -13.28
CA PRO A 431 0.59 -1.84 -12.48
C PRO A 431 1.86 -1.82 -13.33
N VAL A 432 2.95 -1.33 -12.73
CA VAL A 432 4.31 -1.48 -13.20
C VAL A 432 5.13 -2.08 -12.06
N GLY A 433 5.56 -3.33 -12.23
CA GLY A 433 6.29 -4.05 -11.18
C GLY A 433 5.41 -4.45 -9.99
N ALA A 434 5.98 -4.48 -8.79
CA ALA A 434 5.28 -4.89 -7.58
C ALA A 434 4.26 -3.83 -7.12
N SER A 435 3.08 -4.27 -6.68
CA SER A 435 2.06 -3.40 -6.06
C SER A 435 2.52 -2.95 -4.68
N ASN A 436 2.94 -1.70 -4.57
CA ASN A 436 3.29 -1.01 -3.32
C ASN A 436 3.17 0.51 -3.49
N ALA A 437 3.16 1.23 -2.36
CA ALA A 437 2.92 2.67 -2.33
C ALA A 437 3.87 3.47 -3.24
N ILE A 438 5.17 3.22 -3.17
CA ILE A 438 6.17 4.01 -3.91
C ILE A 438 6.12 3.74 -5.43
N ASN A 439 5.80 2.52 -5.88
CA ASN A 439 5.61 2.22 -7.30
C ASN A 439 4.34 2.89 -7.85
N ALA A 440 3.27 2.91 -7.05
CA ALA A 440 2.06 3.65 -7.40
C ALA A 440 2.32 5.16 -7.52
N MET A 441 3.12 5.73 -6.59
CA MET A 441 3.59 7.13 -6.67
C MET A 441 4.39 7.37 -7.94
N GLY A 442 5.32 6.49 -8.29
CA GLY A 442 6.11 6.56 -9.52
C GLY A 442 5.24 6.58 -10.79
N ALA A 443 4.18 5.78 -10.82
CA ALA A 443 3.21 5.80 -11.91
C ALA A 443 2.45 7.15 -11.98
N GLY A 444 2.04 7.68 -10.82
CA GLY A 444 1.41 9.00 -10.72
C GLY A 444 2.30 10.13 -11.24
N LYS A 445 3.59 10.11 -10.89
CA LYS A 445 4.57 11.10 -11.39
C LYS A 445 4.75 11.05 -12.91
N LYS A 446 4.87 9.84 -13.49
CA LYS A 446 4.99 9.67 -14.94
C LYS A 446 3.75 10.21 -15.66
N ALA A 447 2.55 9.86 -15.16
CA ALA A 447 1.30 10.37 -15.71
C ALA A 447 1.20 11.90 -15.61
N ALA A 448 1.49 12.47 -14.43
CA ALA A 448 1.46 13.91 -14.23
C ALA A 448 2.43 14.66 -15.16
N LYS A 449 3.65 14.13 -15.34
CA LYS A 449 4.61 14.68 -16.28
C LYS A 449 4.08 14.70 -17.71
N ALA A 450 3.54 13.56 -18.19
CA ALA A 450 3.02 13.43 -19.55
C ALA A 450 1.78 14.32 -19.77
N ILE A 451 0.87 14.37 -18.78
CA ILE A 451 -0.29 15.28 -18.82
C ILE A 451 0.16 16.74 -18.89
N ASN A 452 1.12 17.15 -18.06
CA ASN A 452 1.64 18.51 -18.08
C ASN A 452 2.32 18.85 -19.43
N GLU A 453 3.01 17.91 -20.05
CA GLU A 453 3.59 18.10 -21.39
C GLU A 453 2.52 18.23 -22.47
N LEU A 454 1.42 17.49 -22.38
CA LEU A 454 0.29 17.58 -23.29
C LEU A 454 -0.44 18.93 -23.19
N LEU A 455 -0.56 19.48 -21.98
CA LEU A 455 -1.39 20.66 -21.69
C LEU A 455 -0.64 22.00 -21.76
N LYS A 456 0.64 22.00 -22.06
CA LYS A 456 1.44 23.22 -22.35
C LYS A 456 1.03 23.83 -23.68
#